data_c667ed8f377b2f5638251893071d29f4
#
_entry.id   c667ed8f377b2f5638251893071d29f4
#
_cell.length_a   1.000
_cell.length_b   1.000
_cell.length_c   1.000
_cell.angle_alpha   90.00
_cell.angle_beta   90.00
_cell.angle_gamma   90.00
#
_symmetry.space_group_name_H-M   'P 1'
#
loop_
_entity.id
_entity.type
_entity.pdbx_description
1 polymer ?
#
loop_
_entity_poly.entity_id
_entity_poly.type
_entity_poly.pdbx_seq_one_letter_code
_entity_poly.pdbx_strand_id
1 'polypeptide(L)'
;MSENFTSSYTYKSSENVEEFFKLFGATDDTLAEWCKYQPNFEISKQGDKWTIKTIMADHTDEINFELGKQFDETLPDGIKVKTTIVKGEGRQLIQTQTDGKIEVKIVRDFNGPEAVNTATVGSVQAKWFYTKNA
;
A
#
# COMPACT_ATOMS: atom_id res chain seq x y z
N MET A 1 -12.05 16.22 -16.76
CA MET A 1 -12.08 14.79 -16.80
C MET A 1 -11.46 14.18 -15.56
N SER A 2 -12.16 13.29 -14.96
CA SER A 2 -11.66 12.66 -13.75
C SER A 2 -10.61 11.58 -14.11
N GLU A 3 -9.65 11.44 -13.24
CA GLU A 3 -8.71 10.35 -13.33
C GLU A 3 -9.39 9.07 -12.88
N ASN A 4 -9.19 8.01 -13.61
CA ASN A 4 -9.78 6.73 -13.28
C ASN A 4 -8.72 5.78 -12.76
N PHE A 5 -8.72 5.55 -11.45
CA PHE A 5 -7.82 4.60 -10.80
C PHE A 5 -8.44 3.22 -10.65
N THR A 6 -9.73 3.09 -10.98
CA THR A 6 -10.45 1.82 -10.78
C THR A 6 -9.88 0.74 -11.68
N SER A 7 -9.26 -0.27 -11.07
CA SER A 7 -8.66 -1.37 -11.80
C SER A 7 -8.16 -2.41 -10.83
N SER A 8 -7.72 -3.55 -11.37
CA SER A 8 -7.01 -4.55 -10.60
C SER A 8 -5.56 -4.63 -11.11
N TYR A 9 -4.66 -4.96 -10.20
CA TYR A 9 -3.24 -4.96 -10.45
C TYR A 9 -2.62 -6.24 -9.92
N THR A 10 -1.71 -6.81 -10.71
CA THR A 10 -1.00 -8.04 -10.34
C THR A 10 0.43 -7.72 -9.94
N TYR A 11 0.86 -8.28 -8.83
CA TYR A 11 2.23 -8.13 -8.35
C TYR A 11 3.22 -8.59 -9.41
N LYS A 12 4.27 -7.81 -9.60
CA LYS A 12 5.32 -8.11 -10.55
C LYS A 12 6.65 -8.35 -9.85
N SER A 13 7.08 -7.40 -9.03
CA SER A 13 8.37 -7.48 -8.32
C SER A 13 8.40 -6.48 -7.19
N SER A 14 9.45 -6.56 -6.37
CA SER A 14 9.66 -5.60 -5.29
C SER A 14 11.15 -5.36 -5.10
N GLU A 15 11.49 -4.26 -4.44
CA GLU A 15 12.86 -3.87 -4.15
C GLU A 15 12.99 -3.42 -2.70
N ASN A 16 14.09 -3.82 -2.07
CA ASN A 16 14.50 -3.37 -0.73
C ASN A 16 13.48 -3.63 0.37
N VAL A 17 12.62 -4.63 0.19
CA VAL A 17 11.58 -4.93 1.19
C VAL A 17 12.16 -5.49 2.47
N GLU A 18 13.27 -6.18 2.40
CA GLU A 18 13.93 -6.77 3.56
C GLU A 18 14.36 -5.70 4.55
N GLU A 19 15.06 -4.68 4.09
CA GLU A 19 15.50 -3.57 4.94
C GLU A 19 14.32 -2.82 5.53
N PHE A 20 13.26 -2.67 4.75
CA PHE A 20 12.05 -2.00 5.19
C PHE A 20 11.38 -2.76 6.33
N PHE A 21 11.20 -4.07 6.17
CA PHE A 21 10.55 -4.90 7.20
C PHE A 21 11.36 -4.99 8.48
N LYS A 22 12.69 -4.93 8.39
CA LYS A 22 13.55 -4.96 9.58
C LYS A 22 13.28 -3.78 10.51
N LEU A 23 12.85 -2.64 9.97
CA LEU A 23 12.51 -1.47 10.78
C LEU A 23 11.30 -1.72 11.67
N PHE A 24 10.48 -2.70 11.33
CA PHE A 24 9.29 -3.05 12.11
C PHE A 24 9.52 -4.23 13.03
N GLY A 25 10.79 -4.59 13.25
CA GLY A 25 11.14 -5.65 14.19
C GLY A 25 10.98 -7.06 13.66
N ALA A 26 10.98 -7.23 12.34
CA ALA A 26 10.86 -8.56 11.75
C ALA A 26 12.07 -9.42 12.12
N THR A 27 11.81 -10.63 12.65
CA THR A 27 12.84 -11.62 12.89
C THR A 27 13.20 -12.30 11.56
N ASP A 28 14.29 -13.09 11.56
CA ASP A 28 14.68 -13.79 10.32
C ASP A 28 13.56 -14.67 9.77
N ASP A 29 12.85 -15.38 10.64
CA ASP A 29 11.73 -16.24 10.22
C ASP A 29 10.57 -15.41 9.66
N THR A 30 10.21 -14.33 10.35
CA THR A 30 9.13 -13.44 9.91
C THR A 30 9.52 -12.76 8.61
N LEU A 31 10.77 -12.35 8.49
CA LEU A 31 11.28 -11.68 7.31
C LEU A 31 11.18 -12.58 6.08
N ALA A 32 11.61 -13.85 6.23
CA ALA A 32 11.53 -14.82 5.14
C ALA A 32 10.09 -15.02 4.69
N GLU A 33 9.15 -15.02 5.63
CA GLU A 33 7.74 -15.16 5.34
C GLU A 33 7.16 -13.91 4.66
N TRP A 34 7.45 -12.73 5.21
CA TRP A 34 6.93 -11.48 4.66
C TRP A 34 7.45 -11.18 3.26
N CYS A 35 8.71 -11.52 2.98
CA CYS A 35 9.30 -11.29 1.66
C CYS A 35 8.71 -12.21 0.59
N LYS A 36 8.00 -13.26 0.98
CA LYS A 36 7.31 -14.15 0.03
C LYS A 36 5.95 -13.63 -0.39
N TYR A 37 5.43 -12.63 0.31
CA TYR A 37 4.11 -12.07 -0.02
C TYR A 37 4.16 -11.40 -1.37
N GLN A 38 3.23 -11.80 -2.22
CA GLN A 38 3.06 -11.22 -3.55
C GLN A 38 1.61 -10.74 -3.67
N PRO A 39 1.26 -9.67 -2.95
CA PRO A 39 -0.12 -9.22 -2.91
C PRO A 39 -0.53 -8.58 -4.23
N ASN A 40 -1.68 -9.00 -4.74
CA ASN A 40 -2.35 -8.28 -5.80
C ASN A 40 -3.28 -7.27 -5.16
N PHE A 41 -3.71 -6.26 -5.89
CA PHE A 41 -4.69 -5.36 -5.33
C PHE A 41 -5.68 -4.86 -6.36
N GLU A 42 -6.85 -4.47 -5.84
CA GLU A 42 -7.88 -3.82 -6.64
C GLU A 42 -8.18 -2.48 -5.99
N ILE A 43 -8.34 -1.47 -6.81
CA ILE A 43 -8.73 -0.16 -6.34
C ILE A 43 -9.99 0.27 -7.07
N SER A 44 -10.95 0.80 -6.32
CA SER A 44 -12.21 1.27 -6.89
C SER A 44 -12.66 2.53 -6.18
N LYS A 45 -13.55 3.26 -6.83
CA LYS A 45 -14.08 4.51 -6.31
C LYS A 45 -15.56 4.59 -6.64
N GLN A 46 -16.36 4.98 -5.64
CA GLN A 46 -17.79 5.19 -5.82
C GLN A 46 -18.15 6.50 -5.12
N GLY A 47 -18.45 7.54 -5.90
CA GLY A 47 -18.63 8.87 -5.35
C GLY A 47 -17.34 9.37 -4.72
N ASP A 48 -17.38 9.73 -3.44
CA ASP A 48 -16.21 10.17 -2.69
C ASP A 48 -15.55 9.05 -1.92
N LYS A 49 -16.07 7.84 -2.03
CA LYS A 49 -15.56 6.70 -1.27
C LYS A 49 -14.65 5.83 -2.13
N TRP A 50 -13.51 5.50 -1.57
CA TRP A 50 -12.51 4.65 -2.22
C TRP A 50 -12.40 3.33 -1.49
N THR A 51 -12.08 2.28 -2.23
CA THR A 51 -11.82 0.96 -1.66
C THR A 51 -10.54 0.40 -2.26
N ILE A 52 -9.65 -0.09 -1.40
CA ILE A 52 -8.48 -0.84 -1.84
C ILE A 52 -8.57 -2.23 -1.22
N LYS A 53 -8.60 -3.25 -2.06
CA LYS A 53 -8.52 -4.64 -1.64
C LYS A 53 -7.13 -5.16 -1.93
N THR A 54 -6.48 -5.69 -0.90
CA THR A 54 -5.19 -6.34 -1.05
C THR A 54 -5.43 -7.84 -0.96
N ILE A 55 -5.12 -8.55 -2.03
CA ILE A 55 -5.46 -9.96 -2.18
C ILE A 55 -4.20 -10.79 -2.04
N MET A 56 -4.18 -11.63 -1.02
CA MET A 56 -3.08 -12.55 -0.74
C MET A 56 -3.58 -13.98 -0.86
N ALA A 57 -2.64 -14.93 -0.87
CA ALA A 57 -3.00 -16.35 -1.10
C ALA A 57 -3.97 -16.90 -0.06
N ASP A 58 -3.87 -16.44 1.19
CA ASP A 58 -4.63 -16.96 2.31
C ASP A 58 -5.72 -16.03 2.84
N HIS A 59 -5.72 -14.76 2.41
CA HIS A 59 -6.74 -13.81 2.89
C HIS A 59 -6.78 -12.57 1.99
N THR A 60 -7.83 -11.77 2.19
CA THR A 60 -8.01 -10.50 1.50
C THR A 60 -8.27 -9.42 2.55
N ASP A 61 -7.49 -8.34 2.47
CA ASP A 61 -7.71 -7.16 3.30
C ASP A 61 -8.42 -6.09 2.47
N GLU A 62 -9.33 -5.38 3.11
CA GLU A 62 -10.05 -4.31 2.44
C GLU A 62 -10.03 -3.05 3.30
N ILE A 63 -9.68 -1.92 2.70
CA ILE A 63 -9.81 -0.63 3.35
C ILE A 63 -10.74 0.26 2.55
N ASN A 64 -11.61 0.97 3.27
CA ASN A 64 -12.54 1.93 2.70
C ASN A 64 -12.20 3.29 3.28
N PHE A 65 -12.08 4.29 2.42
CA PHE A 65 -11.63 5.59 2.88
C PHE A 65 -12.16 6.72 2.01
N GLU A 66 -12.03 7.95 2.52
CA GLU A 66 -12.27 9.17 1.77
C GLU A 66 -10.98 9.98 1.79
N LEU A 67 -10.67 10.63 0.69
CA LEU A 67 -9.44 11.43 0.60
C LEU A 67 -9.44 12.53 1.66
N GLY A 68 -8.30 12.67 2.33
CA GLY A 68 -8.08 13.70 3.34
C GLY A 68 -8.66 13.40 4.71
N LYS A 69 -9.34 12.27 4.88
CA LYS A 69 -9.91 11.90 6.17
C LYS A 69 -9.12 10.79 6.82
N GLN A 70 -8.70 11.01 8.06
CA GLN A 70 -7.99 9.99 8.81
C GLN A 70 -8.92 8.87 9.24
N PHE A 71 -8.43 7.64 9.19
CA PHE A 71 -9.17 6.48 9.65
C PHE A 71 -8.24 5.52 10.39
N ASP A 72 -8.83 4.65 11.21
CA ASP A 72 -8.08 3.63 11.93
C ASP A 72 -7.97 2.38 11.06
N GLU A 73 -6.78 1.80 11.06
CA GLU A 73 -6.51 0.59 10.28
C GLU A 73 -5.77 -0.41 11.17
N THR A 74 -6.09 -1.69 11.03
CA THR A 74 -5.36 -2.76 11.71
C THR A 74 -4.55 -3.50 10.67
N LEU A 75 -3.23 -3.52 10.86
CA LEU A 75 -2.33 -4.22 9.94
C LEU A 75 -2.40 -5.73 10.17
N PRO A 76 -1.92 -6.55 9.22
CA PRO A 76 -1.97 -8.01 9.36
C PRO A 76 -1.31 -8.55 10.62
N ASP A 77 -0.34 -7.85 11.18
CA ASP A 77 0.33 -8.25 12.42
C ASP A 77 -0.42 -7.82 13.69
N GLY A 78 -1.61 -7.20 13.53
CA GLY A 78 -2.42 -6.76 14.65
C GLY A 78 -2.12 -5.37 15.15
N ILE A 79 -1.13 -4.71 14.59
CA ILE A 79 -0.78 -3.34 15.00
C ILE A 79 -1.84 -2.37 14.46
N LYS A 80 -2.30 -1.48 15.33
CA LYS A 80 -3.27 -0.46 14.94
C LYS A 80 -2.54 0.82 14.56
N VAL A 81 -2.92 1.36 13.42
CA VAL A 81 -2.32 2.60 12.90
C VAL A 81 -3.41 3.58 12.51
N LYS A 82 -3.03 4.84 12.45
CA LYS A 82 -3.90 5.88 11.90
C LYS A 82 -3.41 6.19 10.49
N THR A 83 -4.33 6.12 9.54
CA THR A 83 -4.01 6.22 8.12
C THR A 83 -4.77 7.38 7.50
N THR A 84 -4.08 8.16 6.68
CA THR A 84 -4.70 9.22 5.87
C THR A 84 -4.20 9.06 4.45
N ILE A 85 -5.13 9.10 3.49
CA ILE A 85 -4.78 9.01 2.07
C ILE A 85 -5.26 10.28 1.38
N VAL A 86 -4.35 10.93 0.66
CA VAL A 86 -4.67 12.15 -0.10
C VAL A 86 -4.21 11.96 -1.53
N LYS A 87 -4.73 12.79 -2.43
CA LYS A 87 -4.30 12.79 -3.82
C LYS A 87 -2.99 13.56 -3.94
N GLY A 88 -2.01 12.97 -4.63
CA GLY A 88 -0.76 13.63 -4.94
C GLY A 88 -0.81 14.28 -6.31
N GLU A 89 0.37 14.49 -6.89
CA GLU A 89 0.48 15.05 -8.22
C GLU A 89 0.16 14.00 -9.29
N GLY A 90 -0.45 14.44 -10.38
CA GLY A 90 -0.78 13.53 -11.47
C GLY A 90 -1.68 12.40 -10.99
N ARG A 91 -1.26 11.18 -11.24
CA ARG A 91 -2.04 9.98 -10.89
C ARG A 91 -1.45 9.29 -9.66
N GLN A 92 -1.30 10.05 -8.58
CA GLN A 92 -0.75 9.54 -7.33
C GLN A 92 -1.77 9.58 -6.20
N LEU A 93 -1.70 8.57 -5.33
CA LEU A 93 -2.32 8.60 -4.02
C LEU A 93 -1.20 8.52 -2.98
N ILE A 94 -1.25 9.41 -2.00
CA ILE A 94 -0.23 9.46 -0.96
C ILE A 94 -0.87 9.02 0.34
N GLN A 95 -0.36 7.93 0.89
CA GLN A 95 -0.86 7.33 2.12
C GLN A 95 0.16 7.53 3.24
N THR A 96 -0.31 8.03 4.39
CA THR A 96 0.53 8.19 5.57
C THR A 96 -0.06 7.34 6.68
N GLN A 97 0.78 6.49 7.29
CA GLN A 97 0.38 5.62 8.40
C GLN A 97 1.28 5.87 9.59
N THR A 98 0.70 5.96 10.77
CA THR A 98 1.50 6.11 11.99
C THR A 98 0.87 5.34 13.15
N ASP A 99 1.73 4.72 13.96
CA ASP A 99 1.32 4.09 15.23
C ASP A 99 1.65 4.99 16.42
N GLY A 100 2.11 6.22 16.15
CA GLY A 100 2.56 7.14 17.19
C GLY A 100 4.07 7.15 17.39
N LYS A 101 4.78 6.18 16.84
CA LYS A 101 6.24 6.07 16.96
C LYS A 101 6.92 6.12 15.60
N ILE A 102 6.39 5.39 14.65
CA ILE A 102 6.94 5.30 13.29
C ILE A 102 5.90 5.84 12.33
N GLU A 103 6.34 6.64 11.38
CA GLU A 103 5.49 7.12 10.31
C GLU A 103 5.95 6.52 9.00
N VAL A 104 5.02 5.90 8.28
CA VAL A 104 5.27 5.33 6.95
C VAL A 104 4.56 6.19 5.93
N LYS A 105 5.27 6.60 4.90
CA LYS A 105 4.67 7.30 3.76
C LYS A 105 4.68 6.35 2.57
N ILE A 106 3.52 6.12 1.99
CA ILE A 106 3.39 5.26 0.81
C ILE A 106 2.88 6.12 -0.34
N VAL A 107 3.68 6.23 -1.40
CA VAL A 107 3.26 6.90 -2.62
C VAL A 107 2.84 5.84 -3.62
N ARG A 108 1.58 5.89 -4.04
CA ARG A 108 1.03 4.96 -5.01
C ARG A 108 0.93 5.68 -6.35
N ASP A 109 1.80 5.31 -7.27
CA ASP A 109 1.85 5.88 -8.62
C ASP A 109 1.15 4.97 -9.60
N PHE A 110 0.19 5.51 -10.35
CA PHE A 110 -0.56 4.77 -11.37
C PHE A 110 -0.16 5.29 -12.75
N ASN A 111 0.69 4.55 -13.43
CA ASN A 111 1.28 4.97 -14.71
C ASN A 111 0.77 4.13 -15.87
N GLY A 112 -0.54 4.26 -16.19
CA GLY A 112 -1.12 3.49 -17.29
C GLY A 112 -1.08 1.99 -17.01
N PRO A 113 -0.28 1.21 -17.75
CA PRO A 113 -0.26 -0.24 -17.59
C PRO A 113 0.49 -0.72 -16.35
N GLU A 114 1.09 0.20 -15.59
CA GLU A 114 1.88 -0.16 -14.41
C GLU A 114 1.49 0.67 -13.20
N ALA A 115 1.75 0.12 -12.02
CA ALA A 115 1.63 0.86 -10.78
C ALA A 115 2.86 0.58 -9.92
N VAL A 116 3.31 1.60 -9.19
CA VAL A 116 4.45 1.48 -8.28
C VAL A 116 4.05 2.04 -6.93
N ASN A 117 4.18 1.24 -5.89
CA ASN A 117 3.99 1.69 -4.52
C ASN A 117 5.37 1.87 -3.89
N THR A 118 5.66 3.07 -3.42
CA THR A 118 6.93 3.38 -2.75
C THR A 118 6.64 3.70 -1.29
N ALA A 119 7.15 2.87 -0.39
CA ALA A 119 7.00 3.08 1.05
C ALA A 119 8.31 3.60 1.62
N THR A 120 8.23 4.66 2.42
CA THR A 120 9.40 5.32 2.99
C THR A 120 9.25 5.45 4.50
N VAL A 121 10.30 5.04 5.23
CA VAL A 121 10.43 5.28 6.66
C VAL A 121 11.84 5.83 6.89
N GLY A 122 11.94 7.10 7.33
CA GLY A 122 13.25 7.73 7.48
C GLY A 122 14.03 7.72 6.18
N SER A 123 15.19 7.08 6.17
CA SER A 123 16.03 6.98 4.98
C SER A 123 15.84 5.67 4.20
N VAL A 124 14.96 4.79 4.70
CA VAL A 124 14.74 3.48 4.07
C VAL A 124 13.52 3.54 3.18
N GLN A 125 13.64 3.01 1.97
CA GLN A 125 12.60 3.04 0.97
C GLN A 125 12.47 1.66 0.33
N ALA A 126 11.23 1.15 0.24
CA ALA A 126 10.92 -0.09 -0.44
C ALA A 126 9.94 0.18 -1.57
N LYS A 127 10.00 -0.62 -2.62
CA LYS A 127 9.11 -0.44 -3.77
C LYS A 127 8.46 -1.77 -4.15
N TRP A 128 7.19 -1.68 -4.55
CA TRP A 128 6.43 -2.80 -5.10
C TRP A 128 5.92 -2.40 -6.47
N PHE A 129 6.16 -3.26 -7.45
CA PHE A 129 5.81 -3.02 -8.84
C PHE A 129 4.67 -3.93 -9.25
N TYR A 130 3.70 -3.36 -9.95
CA TYR A 130 2.47 -4.05 -10.35
C TYR A 130 2.17 -3.81 -11.82
N THR A 131 1.48 -4.76 -12.43
CA THR A 131 0.96 -4.65 -13.80
C THR A 131 -0.56 -4.53 -13.74
N LYS A 132 -1.10 -3.54 -14.43
CA LYS A 132 -2.54 -3.36 -14.53
C LYS A 132 -3.16 -4.47 -15.36
N ASN A 133 -4.20 -5.08 -14.83
CA ASN A 133 -4.94 -6.10 -15.56
C ASN A 133 -5.86 -5.46 -16.60
N ALA A 134 -6.00 -6.13 -17.72
CA ALA A 134 -6.82 -5.63 -18.82
C ALA A 134 -8.31 -5.65 -18.49
#